data_d2c8da0c03877a000d79b4255e87cf37
#
_entry.id   d2c8da0c03877a000d79b4255e87cf37
#
_cell.length_a   1.000
_cell.length_b   1.000
_cell.length_c   1.000
_cell.angle_alpha   90.00
_cell.angle_beta   90.00
_cell.angle_gamma   90.00
#
_symmetry.space_group_name_H-M   'P 1'
#
loop_
_entity.id
_entity.type
_entity.pdbx_description
1 polymer ?
#
loop_
_entity_poly.entity_id
_entity_poly.type
_entity_poly.pdbx_seq_one_letter_code
_entity_poly.pdbx_strand_id
1 'polypeptide(L)'
;MNFGDAGDGFGLLDADAPDDMDYSLMAGLGNLLAWIFTPLGFDNWQAAATTITGLVAKENVVATVGIITQLSSYGESDPALWLGFGQMIGGGAAAISAFCAFNLLCAPCFAAMGTIRQQQASAKWFWITIGYLCGFAWCVGLMIYQFVGLATGEVGFSFWTIIAIAVAAAMLFQIFRPMPKQKEEQVK
;
A
#
# COMPACT_ATOMS: atom_id res chain seq x y z
N MET A 1 -13.06 -1.16 -15.18
CA MET A 1 -13.05 -1.42 -13.75
C MET A 1 -14.45 -1.37 -13.11
N ASN A 2 -15.45 -0.98 -13.87
CA ASN A 2 -16.84 -0.85 -13.42
C ASN A 2 -17.67 -2.12 -13.73
N PHE A 3 -17.14 -3.30 -13.47
CA PHE A 3 -17.89 -4.55 -13.58
C PHE A 3 -18.29 -5.01 -12.17
N GLY A 4 -19.58 -5.23 -11.95
CA GLY A 4 -20.12 -5.68 -10.67
C GLY A 4 -21.59 -6.06 -10.77
N ASP A 5 -22.20 -6.38 -9.64
CA ASP A 5 -23.62 -6.72 -9.51
C ASP A 5 -24.29 -5.69 -8.59
N ALA A 6 -25.01 -4.74 -9.19
CA ALA A 6 -25.79 -3.73 -8.47
C ALA A 6 -27.26 -4.16 -8.22
N GLY A 7 -27.57 -5.48 -8.35
CA GLY A 7 -28.92 -6.02 -8.13
C GLY A 7 -29.74 -6.28 -9.40
N ASP A 8 -29.33 -5.77 -10.54
CA ASP A 8 -29.98 -6.01 -11.86
C ASP A 8 -29.22 -7.02 -12.73
N GLY A 9 -28.22 -7.70 -12.17
CA GLY A 9 -27.36 -8.66 -12.86
C GLY A 9 -25.95 -8.15 -13.12
N PHE A 10 -25.06 -9.08 -13.45
CA PHE A 10 -23.64 -8.81 -13.71
C PHE A 10 -23.47 -7.95 -14.96
N GLY A 11 -23.10 -6.68 -14.81
CA GLY A 11 -23.00 -5.71 -15.90
C GLY A 11 -21.97 -4.60 -15.66
N LEU A 12 -21.94 -3.66 -16.60
CA LEU A 12 -21.17 -2.41 -16.47
C LEU A 12 -21.91 -1.48 -15.51
N LEU A 13 -21.27 -1.09 -14.44
CA LEU A 13 -21.75 -0.12 -13.46
C LEU A 13 -21.47 1.30 -13.96
N ASP A 14 -22.37 2.24 -13.67
CA ASP A 14 -22.18 3.66 -14.00
C ASP A 14 -21.09 4.27 -13.11
N ALA A 15 -20.07 4.85 -13.77
CA ALA A 15 -18.94 5.47 -13.07
C ALA A 15 -19.32 6.76 -12.30
N ASP A 16 -20.47 7.33 -12.61
CA ASP A 16 -20.97 8.58 -12.01
C ASP A 16 -21.83 8.35 -10.74
N ALA A 17 -22.17 7.08 -10.43
CA ALA A 17 -22.92 6.74 -9.23
C ALA A 17 -21.97 6.21 -8.14
N PRO A 18 -21.77 6.95 -7.03
CA PRO A 18 -20.84 6.55 -5.96
C PRO A 18 -21.26 5.24 -5.30
N ASP A 19 -22.55 4.98 -5.17
CA ASP A 19 -23.07 3.78 -4.51
C ASP A 19 -22.85 2.50 -5.33
N ASP A 20 -22.79 2.61 -6.66
CA ASP A 20 -22.57 1.47 -7.56
C ASP A 20 -21.10 1.00 -7.55
N MET A 21 -20.17 1.88 -7.22
CA MET A 21 -18.75 1.53 -7.14
C MET A 21 -18.44 0.53 -6.01
N ASP A 22 -19.23 0.54 -4.93
CA ASP A 22 -19.06 -0.37 -3.79
C ASP A 22 -19.41 -1.82 -4.14
N TYR A 23 -20.21 -2.03 -5.19
CA TYR A 23 -20.57 -3.36 -5.70
C TYR A 23 -19.64 -3.86 -6.80
N SER A 24 -18.60 -3.11 -7.13
CA SER A 24 -17.62 -3.53 -8.14
C SER A 24 -16.74 -4.70 -7.64
N LEU A 25 -16.29 -5.52 -8.60
CA LEU A 25 -15.30 -6.58 -8.31
C LEU A 25 -14.03 -6.01 -7.64
N MET A 26 -13.67 -4.76 -7.98
CA MET A 26 -12.52 -4.08 -7.40
C MET A 26 -12.76 -3.74 -5.92
N ALA A 27 -13.97 -3.34 -5.55
CA ALA A 27 -14.35 -3.11 -4.16
C ALA A 27 -14.32 -4.43 -3.36
N GLY A 28 -14.79 -5.53 -3.94
CA GLY A 28 -14.71 -6.85 -3.31
C GLY A 28 -13.27 -7.30 -3.03
N LEU A 29 -12.37 -7.14 -4.01
CA LEU A 29 -10.94 -7.39 -3.82
C LEU A 29 -10.30 -6.41 -2.83
N GLY A 30 -10.69 -5.13 -2.90
CA GLY A 30 -10.24 -4.09 -1.98
C GLY A 30 -10.62 -4.40 -0.53
N ASN A 31 -11.86 -4.83 -0.28
CA ASN A 31 -12.35 -5.21 1.05
C ASN A 31 -11.63 -6.43 1.62
N LEU A 32 -11.31 -7.42 0.78
CA LEU A 32 -10.53 -8.58 1.21
C LEU A 32 -9.11 -8.17 1.65
N LEU A 33 -8.50 -7.22 0.95
CA LEU A 33 -7.16 -6.73 1.26
C LEU A 33 -7.16 -5.66 2.35
N ALA A 34 -8.25 -4.92 2.52
CA ALA A 34 -8.39 -3.88 3.55
C ALA A 34 -8.10 -4.42 4.95
N TRP A 35 -8.48 -5.68 5.23
CA TRP A 35 -8.16 -6.33 6.50
C TRP A 35 -6.64 -6.37 6.80
N ILE A 36 -5.81 -6.54 5.79
CA ILE A 36 -4.34 -6.55 5.94
C ILE A 36 -3.81 -5.13 6.23
N PHE A 37 -4.53 -4.10 5.74
CA PHE A 37 -4.15 -2.69 5.88
C PHE A 37 -4.74 -2.00 7.10
N THR A 38 -5.69 -2.62 7.81
CA THR A 38 -6.28 -2.10 9.05
C THR A 38 -5.23 -1.60 10.06
N PRO A 39 -4.13 -2.33 10.36
CA PRO A 39 -3.12 -1.86 11.30
C PRO A 39 -2.27 -0.69 10.80
N LEU A 40 -2.34 -0.36 9.52
CA LEU A 40 -1.68 0.81 8.92
C LEU A 40 -2.58 2.06 8.91
N GLY A 41 -3.84 1.93 9.36
CA GLY A 41 -4.79 3.04 9.46
C GLY A 41 -5.54 3.39 8.18
N PHE A 42 -5.44 2.58 7.13
CA PHE A 42 -6.22 2.72 5.90
C PHE A 42 -6.90 1.37 5.57
N ASP A 43 -8.03 1.15 6.19
CA ASP A 43 -8.84 -0.05 6.07
C ASP A 43 -9.97 0.04 5.04
N ASN A 44 -9.98 1.12 4.25
CA ASN A 44 -10.97 1.35 3.21
C ASN A 44 -10.60 0.60 1.92
N TRP A 45 -11.60 0.05 1.24
CA TRP A 45 -11.43 -0.62 -0.04
C TRP A 45 -10.81 0.30 -1.11
N GLN A 46 -11.09 1.61 -1.04
CA GLN A 46 -10.55 2.62 -1.97
C GLN A 46 -9.03 2.72 -1.86
N ALA A 47 -8.49 2.75 -0.64
CA ALA A 47 -7.05 2.80 -0.39
C ALA A 47 -6.38 1.50 -0.85
N ALA A 48 -7.00 0.34 -0.59
CA ALA A 48 -6.50 -0.96 -1.04
C ALA A 48 -6.52 -1.06 -2.58
N ALA A 49 -7.59 -0.62 -3.25
CA ALA A 49 -7.70 -0.60 -4.70
C ALA A 49 -6.65 0.33 -5.32
N THR A 50 -6.43 1.51 -4.74
CA THR A 50 -5.40 2.45 -5.17
C THR A 50 -3.99 1.86 -5.03
N THR A 51 -3.74 1.09 -3.99
CA THR A 51 -2.46 0.38 -3.81
C THR A 51 -2.25 -0.68 -4.90
N ILE A 52 -3.28 -1.44 -5.25
CA ILE A 52 -3.20 -2.44 -6.33
C ILE A 52 -2.92 -1.78 -7.68
N THR A 53 -3.62 -0.69 -8.00
CA THR A 53 -3.39 0.04 -9.24
C THR A 53 -2.00 0.67 -9.28
N GLY A 54 -1.47 1.11 -8.13
CA GLY A 54 -0.11 1.59 -7.98
C GLY A 54 0.97 0.55 -8.26
N LEU A 55 0.66 -0.76 -8.11
CA LEU A 55 1.56 -1.84 -8.53
C LEU A 55 1.71 -1.94 -10.05
N VAL A 56 0.70 -1.54 -10.81
CA VAL A 56 0.75 -1.55 -12.29
C VAL A 56 1.63 -0.40 -12.79
N ALA A 57 1.34 0.80 -12.31
CA ALA A 57 2.12 2.00 -12.60
C ALA A 57 1.92 2.98 -11.43
N LYS A 58 3.00 3.36 -10.77
CA LYS A 58 2.93 4.22 -9.56
C LYS A 58 2.35 5.61 -9.87
N GLU A 59 2.53 6.10 -11.07
CA GLU A 59 1.94 7.34 -11.57
C GLU A 59 0.40 7.27 -11.70
N ASN A 60 -0.17 6.09 -11.80
CA ASN A 60 -1.63 5.91 -11.84
C ASN A 60 -2.30 6.06 -10.46
N VAL A 61 -1.55 6.11 -9.37
CA VAL A 61 -2.12 6.30 -8.02
C VAL A 61 -2.92 7.58 -7.95
N VAL A 62 -2.37 8.70 -8.44
CA VAL A 62 -3.06 10.00 -8.42
C VAL A 62 -4.31 9.98 -9.30
N ALA A 63 -4.22 9.39 -10.49
CA ALA A 63 -5.36 9.24 -11.40
C ALA A 63 -6.47 8.39 -10.76
N THR A 64 -6.10 7.29 -10.09
CA THR A 64 -7.08 6.42 -9.41
C THR A 64 -7.76 7.15 -8.25
N VAL A 65 -6.99 7.91 -7.46
CA VAL A 65 -7.55 8.77 -6.41
C VAL A 65 -8.55 9.76 -6.99
N GLY A 66 -8.18 10.45 -8.08
CA GLY A 66 -9.07 11.40 -8.76
C GLY A 66 -10.38 10.78 -9.23
N ILE A 67 -10.34 9.55 -9.74
CA ILE A 67 -11.54 8.82 -10.18
C ILE A 67 -12.41 8.41 -8.98
N ILE A 68 -11.81 7.83 -7.94
CA ILE A 68 -12.54 7.34 -6.76
C ILE A 68 -13.16 8.50 -5.96
N THR A 69 -12.46 9.61 -5.85
CA THR A 69 -12.98 10.81 -5.16
C THR A 69 -13.89 11.67 -6.03
N GLN A 70 -14.14 11.27 -7.29
CA GLN A 70 -14.89 12.03 -8.30
C GLN A 70 -14.29 13.42 -8.61
N LEU A 71 -13.03 13.62 -8.30
CA LEU A 71 -12.28 14.86 -8.54
C LEU A 71 -11.33 14.73 -9.74
N SER A 72 -11.62 13.84 -10.68
CA SER A 72 -10.79 13.57 -11.87
C SER A 72 -10.64 14.76 -12.82
N SER A 73 -11.54 15.76 -12.73
CA SER A 73 -11.43 17.02 -13.47
C SER A 73 -10.44 18.02 -12.90
N TYR A 74 -9.96 17.78 -11.67
CA TYR A 74 -8.97 18.63 -11.02
C TYR A 74 -7.55 18.16 -11.35
N GLY A 75 -6.63 19.11 -11.51
CA GLY A 75 -5.23 18.80 -11.75
C GLY A 75 -4.51 18.26 -10.50
N GLU A 76 -3.38 17.58 -10.68
CA GLU A 76 -2.57 17.03 -9.60
C GLU A 76 -2.13 18.07 -8.55
N SER A 77 -2.10 19.34 -8.93
CA SER A 77 -1.72 20.47 -8.05
C SER A 77 -2.91 21.09 -7.32
N ASP A 78 -4.14 20.61 -7.53
CA ASP A 78 -5.33 21.21 -6.92
C ASP A 78 -5.48 20.76 -5.47
N PRO A 79 -5.65 21.71 -4.52
CA PRO A 79 -5.87 21.38 -3.12
C PRO A 79 -7.11 20.52 -2.86
N ALA A 80 -8.13 20.62 -3.71
CA ALA A 80 -9.36 19.83 -3.58
C ALA A 80 -9.11 18.32 -3.74
N LEU A 81 -8.22 17.94 -4.68
CA LEU A 81 -7.82 16.55 -4.87
C LEU A 81 -7.14 15.98 -3.62
N TRP A 82 -6.25 16.75 -3.01
CA TRP A 82 -5.52 16.33 -1.82
C TRP A 82 -6.39 16.27 -0.57
N LEU A 83 -7.39 17.14 -0.47
CA LEU A 83 -8.40 17.06 0.59
C LEU A 83 -9.27 15.82 0.44
N GLY A 84 -9.72 15.51 -0.79
CA GLY A 84 -10.45 14.29 -1.08
C GLY A 84 -9.64 13.03 -0.79
N PHE A 85 -8.36 13.02 -1.12
CA PHE A 85 -7.41 11.95 -0.78
C PHE A 85 -7.29 11.75 0.73
N GLY A 86 -7.17 12.83 1.50
CA GLY A 86 -7.12 12.78 2.95
C GLY A 86 -8.39 12.18 3.55
N GLN A 87 -9.56 12.58 3.05
CA GLN A 87 -10.85 12.03 3.49
C GLN A 87 -10.99 10.55 3.15
N MET A 88 -10.56 10.14 1.96
CA MET A 88 -10.57 8.75 1.52
C MET A 88 -9.74 7.83 2.43
N ILE A 89 -8.60 8.31 2.93
CA ILE A 89 -7.70 7.52 3.80
C ILE A 89 -8.09 7.59 5.29
N GLY A 90 -9.15 8.35 5.64
CA GLY A 90 -9.57 8.52 7.03
C GLY A 90 -9.06 9.81 7.69
N GLY A 91 -8.50 10.75 6.91
CA GLY A 91 -8.22 12.13 7.32
C GLY A 91 -7.00 12.35 8.21
N GLY A 92 -6.36 11.29 8.71
CA GLY A 92 -5.23 11.38 9.63
C GLY A 92 -3.87 11.55 8.91
N ALA A 93 -3.02 12.45 9.41
CA ALA A 93 -1.67 12.63 8.89
C ALA A 93 -0.83 11.36 9.00
N ALA A 94 -1.07 10.55 10.03
CA ALA A 94 -0.42 9.26 10.24
C ALA A 94 -0.79 8.26 9.13
N ALA A 95 -2.07 8.13 8.77
CA ALA A 95 -2.54 7.22 7.74
C ALA A 95 -2.03 7.64 6.36
N ILE A 96 -2.07 8.93 6.03
CA ILE A 96 -1.55 9.45 4.75
C ILE A 96 -0.06 9.17 4.60
N SER A 97 0.73 9.45 5.64
CA SER A 97 2.18 9.21 5.61
C SER A 97 2.53 7.72 5.51
N ALA A 98 1.80 6.85 6.21
CA ALA A 98 1.96 5.40 6.12
C ALA A 98 1.60 4.87 4.72
N PHE A 99 0.51 5.36 4.13
CA PHE A 99 0.10 5.02 2.77
C PHE A 99 1.16 5.41 1.74
N CYS A 100 1.66 6.64 1.81
CA CYS A 100 2.73 7.12 0.92
C CYS A 100 3.99 6.27 1.06
N ALA A 101 4.44 6.01 2.29
CA ALA A 101 5.62 5.20 2.55
C ALA A 101 5.44 3.76 2.05
N PHE A 102 4.28 3.15 2.29
CA PHE A 102 3.97 1.81 1.81
C PHE A 102 4.03 1.74 0.27
N ASN A 103 3.38 2.67 -0.44
CA ASN A 103 3.38 2.70 -1.89
C ASN A 103 4.77 2.96 -2.50
N LEU A 104 5.63 3.73 -1.82
CA LEU A 104 6.99 3.98 -2.26
C LEU A 104 7.89 2.73 -2.10
N LEU A 105 7.76 2.01 -0.99
CA LEU A 105 8.62 0.88 -0.65
C LEU A 105 8.09 -0.47 -1.15
N CYS A 106 6.80 -0.58 -1.40
CA CYS A 106 6.18 -1.82 -1.89
C CYS A 106 6.81 -2.29 -3.21
N ALA A 107 6.49 -3.51 -3.62
CA ALA A 107 7.01 -4.13 -4.83
C ALA A 107 7.05 -3.15 -6.01
N PRO A 108 8.11 -3.20 -6.83
CA PRO A 108 8.21 -2.36 -8.03
C PRO A 108 7.12 -2.72 -9.03
N CYS A 109 6.87 -1.81 -9.99
CA CYS A 109 5.88 -2.02 -11.04
C CYS A 109 6.15 -3.33 -11.84
N PHE A 110 5.14 -3.83 -12.54
CA PHE A 110 5.24 -5.09 -13.30
C PHE A 110 6.41 -5.13 -14.29
N ALA A 111 6.77 -3.99 -14.88
CA ALA A 111 7.94 -3.90 -15.77
C ALA A 111 9.24 -4.23 -15.03
N ALA A 112 9.44 -3.62 -13.85
CA ALA A 112 10.62 -3.89 -13.02
C ALA A 112 10.59 -5.31 -12.43
N MET A 113 9.41 -5.85 -12.12
CA MET A 113 9.28 -7.26 -11.73
C MET A 113 9.70 -8.21 -12.86
N GLY A 114 9.39 -7.88 -14.11
CA GLY A 114 9.85 -8.61 -15.28
C GLY A 114 11.38 -8.65 -15.39
N THR A 115 12.07 -7.54 -15.18
CA THR A 115 13.53 -7.49 -15.20
C THR A 115 14.16 -8.26 -14.04
N ILE A 116 13.61 -8.16 -12.84
CA ILE A 116 14.05 -8.96 -11.68
C ILE A 116 13.90 -10.46 -11.99
N ARG A 117 12.78 -10.85 -12.61
CA ARG A 117 12.55 -12.26 -13.01
C ARG A 117 13.57 -12.77 -14.01
N GLN A 118 13.99 -11.93 -14.96
CA GLN A 118 15.01 -12.31 -15.97
C GLN A 118 16.39 -12.47 -15.34
N GLN A 119 16.74 -11.68 -14.35
CA GLN A 119 18.03 -11.72 -13.69
C GLN A 119 18.15 -12.84 -12.64
N GLN A 120 17.04 -13.30 -12.11
CA GLN A 120 17.05 -14.36 -11.10
C GLN A 120 17.00 -15.75 -11.73
N ALA A 121 17.96 -16.60 -11.36
CA ALA A 121 18.13 -17.97 -11.88
C ALA A 121 16.96 -18.90 -11.48
N SER A 122 16.17 -18.58 -10.45
CA SER A 122 15.11 -19.42 -9.91
C SER A 122 13.83 -18.64 -9.61
N ALA A 123 12.67 -19.23 -9.96
CA ALA A 123 11.36 -18.69 -9.60
C ALA A 123 11.16 -18.53 -8.08
N LYS A 124 11.79 -19.39 -7.27
CA LYS A 124 11.69 -19.31 -5.80
C LYS A 124 12.30 -18.00 -5.27
N TRP A 125 13.46 -17.64 -5.76
CA TRP A 125 14.12 -16.38 -5.35
C TRP A 125 13.34 -15.15 -5.76
N PHE A 126 12.71 -15.19 -6.93
CA PHE A 126 11.82 -14.11 -7.37
C PHE A 126 10.67 -13.87 -6.38
N TRP A 127 9.94 -14.92 -6.00
CA TRP A 127 8.82 -14.81 -5.06
C TRP A 127 9.28 -14.40 -3.66
N ILE A 128 10.44 -14.87 -3.21
CA ILE A 128 11.04 -14.45 -1.93
C ILE A 128 11.36 -12.95 -1.97
N THR A 129 11.94 -12.45 -3.06
CA THR A 129 12.28 -11.04 -3.20
C THR A 129 11.02 -10.15 -3.16
N ILE A 130 9.98 -10.51 -3.92
CA ILE A 130 8.72 -9.76 -3.91
C ILE A 130 8.06 -9.80 -2.52
N GLY A 131 7.99 -10.98 -1.90
CA GLY A 131 7.45 -11.12 -0.54
C GLY A 131 8.23 -10.31 0.49
N TYR A 132 9.55 -10.28 0.38
CA TYR A 132 10.41 -9.46 1.23
C TYR A 132 10.14 -7.97 1.06
N LEU A 133 10.05 -7.48 -0.17
CA LEU A 133 9.77 -6.07 -0.46
C LEU A 133 8.40 -5.63 0.08
N CYS A 134 7.35 -6.42 -0.16
CA CYS A 134 6.01 -6.13 0.36
C CYS A 134 5.96 -6.21 1.89
N GLY A 135 6.57 -7.23 2.49
CA GLY A 135 6.64 -7.37 3.94
C GLY A 135 7.43 -6.26 4.61
N PHE A 136 8.55 -5.85 4.01
CA PHE A 136 9.35 -4.72 4.48
C PHE A 136 8.56 -3.41 4.41
N ALA A 137 7.88 -3.14 3.27
CA ALA A 137 7.04 -1.96 3.10
C ALA A 137 5.91 -1.93 4.13
N TRP A 138 5.28 -3.07 4.42
CA TRP A 138 4.24 -3.18 5.43
C TRP A 138 4.77 -2.88 6.84
N CYS A 139 5.92 -3.42 7.21
CA CYS A 139 6.56 -3.13 8.50
C CYS A 139 6.90 -1.65 8.66
N VAL A 140 7.47 -1.03 7.63
CA VAL A 140 7.82 0.41 7.67
C VAL A 140 6.56 1.27 7.71
N GLY A 141 5.51 0.93 6.93
CA GLY A 141 4.22 1.61 6.96
C GLY A 141 3.59 1.58 8.35
N LEU A 142 3.59 0.40 9.00
CA LEU A 142 3.09 0.22 10.35
C LEU A 142 3.89 1.06 11.37
N MET A 143 5.21 1.09 11.25
CA MET A 143 6.05 1.94 12.10
C MET A 143 5.69 3.42 11.95
N ILE A 144 5.58 3.90 10.71
CA ILE A 144 5.24 5.31 10.44
C ILE A 144 3.87 5.64 11.00
N TYR A 145 2.87 4.78 10.74
CA TYR A 145 1.51 4.97 11.28
C TYR A 145 1.50 5.10 12.79
N GLN A 146 2.17 4.18 13.49
CA GLN A 146 2.18 4.17 14.95
C GLN A 146 2.99 5.33 15.53
N PHE A 147 4.17 5.65 14.99
CA PHE A 147 5.00 6.73 15.51
C PHE A 147 4.42 8.12 15.21
N VAL A 148 3.95 8.35 13.98
CA VAL A 148 3.31 9.62 13.62
C VAL A 148 1.99 9.77 14.36
N GLY A 149 1.17 8.70 14.43
CA GLY A 149 -0.11 8.71 15.13
C GLY A 149 0.03 8.95 16.64
N LEU A 150 1.09 8.44 17.29
CA LEU A 150 1.42 8.78 18.67
C LEU A 150 1.84 10.25 18.81
N ALA A 151 2.63 10.77 17.87
CA ALA A 151 3.11 12.15 17.92
C ALA A 151 1.98 13.16 17.67
N THR A 152 1.02 12.84 16.80
CA THR A 152 -0.16 13.67 16.51
C THR A 152 -1.30 13.47 17.51
N GLY A 153 -1.26 12.40 18.31
CA GLY A 153 -2.33 12.04 19.24
C GLY A 153 -3.54 11.37 18.56
N GLU A 154 -3.43 10.98 17.29
CA GLU A 154 -4.48 10.32 16.53
C GLU A 154 -4.64 8.84 16.94
N VAL A 155 -3.54 8.21 17.37
CA VAL A 155 -3.51 6.80 17.76
C VAL A 155 -3.10 6.66 19.22
N GLY A 156 -3.91 5.93 19.99
CA GLY A 156 -3.57 5.57 21.37
C GLY A 156 -2.61 4.36 21.43
N PHE A 157 -2.06 4.12 22.62
CA PHE A 157 -1.27 2.90 22.88
C PHE A 157 -2.10 1.65 22.63
N SER A 158 -1.75 0.88 21.60
CA SER A 158 -2.42 -0.34 21.19
C SER A 158 -1.43 -1.50 21.11
N PHE A 159 -1.94 -2.72 21.01
CA PHE A 159 -1.13 -3.91 20.74
C PHE A 159 -0.23 -3.76 19.51
N TRP A 160 -0.72 -3.07 18.49
CA TRP A 160 0.03 -2.77 17.26
C TRP A 160 1.23 -1.83 17.49
N THR A 161 1.14 -0.95 18.50
CA THR A 161 2.26 -0.07 18.88
C THR A 161 3.44 -0.90 19.44
N ILE A 162 3.14 -1.94 20.22
CA ILE A 162 4.17 -2.85 20.75
C ILE A 162 4.85 -3.60 19.60
N ILE A 163 4.09 -4.07 18.63
CA ILE A 163 4.63 -4.73 17.42
C ILE A 163 5.50 -3.76 16.63
N ALA A 164 5.06 -2.53 16.43
CA ALA A 164 5.85 -1.50 15.73
C ALA A 164 7.19 -1.22 16.41
N ILE A 165 7.20 -1.12 17.74
CA ILE A 165 8.43 -0.93 18.53
C ILE A 165 9.34 -2.17 18.42
N ALA A 166 8.79 -3.38 18.49
CA ALA A 166 9.56 -4.61 18.33
C ALA A 166 10.22 -4.71 16.94
N VAL A 167 9.47 -4.35 15.88
CA VAL A 167 9.99 -4.31 14.51
C VAL A 167 11.07 -3.24 14.37
N ALA A 168 10.88 -2.04 14.95
CA ALA A 168 11.89 -0.99 14.94
C ALA A 168 13.17 -1.42 15.64
N ALA A 169 13.05 -2.06 16.81
CA ALA A 169 14.19 -2.59 17.54
C ALA A 169 14.94 -3.69 16.76
N ALA A 170 14.20 -4.58 16.09
CA ALA A 170 14.77 -5.62 15.23
C ALA A 170 15.52 -5.02 14.03
N MET A 171 14.98 -3.99 13.40
CA MET A 171 15.63 -3.29 12.27
C MET A 171 16.90 -2.57 12.74
N LEU A 172 16.85 -1.86 13.86
CA LEU A 172 18.04 -1.23 14.47
C LEU A 172 19.10 -2.27 14.82
N PHE A 173 18.70 -3.37 15.46
CA PHE A 173 19.62 -4.47 15.77
C PHE A 173 20.28 -5.02 14.50
N GLN A 174 19.55 -5.14 13.39
CA GLN A 174 20.10 -5.64 12.14
C GLN A 174 21.10 -4.67 11.50
N ILE A 175 20.87 -3.35 11.63
CA ILE A 175 21.79 -2.31 11.16
C ILE A 175 23.10 -2.31 11.97
N PHE A 176 23.00 -2.45 13.30
CA PHE A 176 24.18 -2.44 14.18
C PHE A 176 24.88 -3.80 14.29
N ARG A 177 24.28 -4.87 13.76
CA ARG A 177 24.90 -6.20 13.77
C ARG A 177 26.12 -6.21 12.86
N PRO A 178 27.34 -6.56 13.36
CA PRO A 178 28.51 -6.68 12.52
C PRO A 178 28.28 -7.75 11.46
N MET A 179 28.57 -7.42 10.20
CA MET A 179 28.42 -8.37 9.09
C MET A 179 29.26 -9.61 9.38
N PRO A 180 28.72 -10.82 9.25
CA PRO A 180 29.52 -12.03 9.27
C PRO A 180 30.53 -11.93 8.14
N LYS A 181 31.83 -12.13 8.47
CA LYS A 181 32.88 -12.20 7.45
C LYS A 181 32.49 -13.25 6.43
N GLN A 182 32.21 -12.82 5.21
CA GLN A 182 32.06 -13.75 4.09
C GLN A 182 33.37 -14.52 3.97
N LYS A 183 33.31 -15.84 4.17
CA LYS A 183 34.39 -16.71 3.71
C LYS A 183 34.43 -16.51 2.20
N GLU A 184 35.52 -15.93 1.72
CA GLU A 184 35.87 -15.98 0.30
C GLU A 184 35.97 -17.46 -0.07
N GLU A 185 34.88 -17.99 -0.61
CA GLU A 185 34.91 -19.28 -1.28
C GLU A 185 35.63 -19.00 -2.59
N GLN A 186 36.93 -19.32 -2.58
CA GLN A 186 37.83 -19.17 -3.70
C GLN A 186 37.19 -19.86 -4.91
N VAL A 187 36.87 -19.03 -5.90
CA VAL A 187 36.63 -19.48 -7.26
C VAL A 187 37.93 -20.12 -7.74
N LYS A 188 37.91 -21.44 -7.81
CA LYS A 188 38.95 -22.27 -8.40
C LYS A 188 38.45 -22.81 -9.73
#